data_c7840100b72b35789006d08cb468c831
#
_entry.id   c7840100b72b35789006d08cb468c831
#
_cell.length_a   1.000
_cell.length_b   1.000
_cell.length_c   1.000
_cell.angle_alpha   90.00
_cell.angle_beta   90.00
_cell.angle_gamma   90.00
#
_symmetry.space_group_name_H-M   'P 1'
#
loop_
_entity.id
_entity.type
_entity.pdbx_description
1 polymer ?
#
loop_
_entity_poly.entity_id
_entity_poly.type
_entity_poly.pdbx_seq_one_letter_code
_entity_poly.pdbx_strand_id
1 'polypeptide(L)'
;MDQSAFYGVVAATNFTLLGLWWVAIKDRDDLTGKDGHGGQMAYLVSLQFVVAAAVSLFAQVAPQIGAIWRTGFAFAGVVGAIGVVMLAIQFRANTDSKVMPWILAGLGVPLYVLVFVVALSPALVDALNITLAPIEVEGLLLTIIVILGVQEAWFVAMTPRRAVEATQPVPPPAPAT
;
A
#
# COMPACT_ATOMS: atom_id res chain seq x y z
N MET A 1 -15.96 0.60 22.06
CA MET A 1 -16.21 0.40 20.60
C MET A 1 -16.13 -1.09 20.32
N ASP A 2 -17.01 -1.65 19.47
CA ASP A 2 -16.89 -3.07 19.12
C ASP A 2 -15.70 -3.22 18.13
N GLN A 3 -14.59 -3.73 18.65
CA GLN A 3 -13.34 -3.91 17.89
C GLN A 3 -13.52 -4.90 16.74
N SER A 4 -14.30 -5.97 16.96
CA SER A 4 -14.58 -6.97 15.93
C SER A 4 -15.35 -6.35 14.75
N ALA A 5 -16.37 -5.54 15.06
CA ALA A 5 -17.12 -4.83 14.01
C ALA A 5 -16.25 -3.83 13.23
N PHE A 6 -15.38 -3.08 13.93
CA PHE A 6 -14.45 -2.16 13.28
C PHE A 6 -13.52 -2.89 12.29
N TYR A 7 -12.83 -3.93 12.75
CA TYR A 7 -11.91 -4.68 11.89
C TYR A 7 -12.64 -5.43 10.76
N GLY A 8 -13.88 -5.86 11.00
CA GLY A 8 -14.72 -6.44 9.93
C GLY A 8 -15.01 -5.44 8.81
N VAL A 9 -15.35 -4.20 9.17
CA VAL A 9 -15.58 -3.12 8.19
C VAL A 9 -14.28 -2.79 7.44
N VAL A 10 -13.15 -2.69 8.14
CA VAL A 10 -11.84 -2.40 7.52
C VAL A 10 -11.47 -3.50 6.53
N ALA A 11 -11.63 -4.78 6.89
CA ALA A 11 -11.35 -5.90 6.00
C ALA A 11 -12.23 -5.84 4.74
N ALA A 12 -13.55 -5.70 4.90
CA ALA A 12 -14.50 -5.62 3.78
C ALA A 12 -14.19 -4.44 2.86
N THR A 13 -13.89 -3.27 3.42
CA THR A 13 -13.52 -2.08 2.66
C THR A 13 -12.27 -2.32 1.83
N ASN A 14 -11.22 -2.92 2.42
CA ASN A 14 -9.96 -3.16 1.70
C ASN A 14 -10.11 -4.20 0.59
N PHE A 15 -10.90 -5.27 0.76
CA PHE A 15 -11.20 -6.20 -0.33
C PHE A 15 -12.01 -5.52 -1.44
N THR A 16 -12.92 -4.62 -1.10
CA THR A 16 -13.66 -3.82 -2.09
C THR A 16 -12.71 -2.89 -2.85
N LEU A 17 -11.82 -2.18 -2.15
CA LEU A 17 -10.82 -1.30 -2.76
C LEU A 17 -9.86 -2.09 -3.67
N LEU A 18 -9.45 -3.28 -3.26
CA LEU A 18 -8.65 -4.18 -4.09
C LEU A 18 -9.37 -4.54 -5.38
N GLY A 19 -10.65 -4.91 -5.30
CA GLY A 19 -11.46 -5.22 -6.49
C GLY A 19 -11.62 -4.01 -7.41
N LEU A 20 -11.91 -2.83 -6.86
CA LEU A 20 -12.01 -1.59 -7.61
C LEU A 20 -10.68 -1.19 -8.25
N TRP A 21 -9.56 -1.40 -7.55
CA TRP A 21 -8.23 -1.18 -8.07
C TRP A 21 -7.95 -2.03 -9.33
N TRP A 22 -8.23 -3.33 -9.27
CA TRP A 22 -8.07 -4.21 -10.43
C TRP A 22 -8.97 -3.81 -11.61
N VAL A 23 -10.19 -3.35 -11.34
CA VAL A 23 -11.07 -2.82 -12.38
C VAL A 23 -10.51 -1.53 -12.98
N ALA A 24 -9.96 -0.65 -12.17
CA ALA A 24 -9.40 0.62 -12.63
C ALA A 24 -8.17 0.46 -13.54
N ILE A 25 -7.36 -0.58 -13.31
CA ILE A 25 -6.12 -0.79 -14.08
C ILE A 25 -6.24 -1.84 -15.19
N LYS A 26 -7.37 -2.57 -15.31
CA LYS A 26 -7.52 -3.69 -16.25
C LYS A 26 -7.21 -3.33 -17.72
N ASP A 27 -7.55 -2.10 -18.12
CA ASP A 27 -7.37 -1.59 -19.48
C ASP A 27 -6.07 -0.75 -19.63
N ARG A 28 -5.19 -0.84 -18.64
CA ARG A 28 -3.89 -0.18 -18.59
C ARG A 28 -2.77 -1.18 -18.93
N ASP A 29 -2.44 -1.33 -20.19
CA ASP A 29 -1.39 -2.25 -20.67
C ASP A 29 -0.03 -1.96 -20.04
N ASP A 30 0.23 -0.68 -19.71
CA ASP A 30 1.45 -0.24 -19.04
C ASP A 30 1.55 -0.73 -17.57
N LEU A 31 0.42 -1.02 -16.93
CA LEU A 31 0.34 -1.55 -15.56
C LEU A 31 0.06 -3.05 -15.51
N THR A 32 -0.52 -3.64 -16.57
CA THR A 32 -0.90 -5.07 -16.62
C THR A 32 -0.02 -5.87 -17.56
N GLY A 33 0.77 -5.20 -18.41
CA GLY A 33 1.67 -5.83 -19.38
C GLY A 33 2.84 -6.58 -18.72
N LYS A 34 3.41 -7.53 -19.47
CA LYS A 34 4.50 -8.40 -19.00
C LYS A 34 5.86 -7.69 -18.90
N ASP A 35 5.97 -6.45 -19.32
CA ASP A 35 7.23 -5.70 -19.44
C ASP A 35 7.76 -5.09 -18.13
N GLY A 36 7.35 -5.64 -17.01
CA GLY A 36 8.10 -5.64 -15.75
C GLY A 36 7.77 -4.53 -14.76
N HIS A 37 7.93 -3.26 -15.05
CA HIS A 37 7.90 -2.21 -14.00
C HIS A 37 6.49 -1.76 -13.60
N GLY A 38 5.59 -1.63 -14.55
CA GLY A 38 4.21 -1.23 -14.28
C GLY A 38 3.44 -2.30 -13.50
N GLY A 39 3.60 -3.57 -13.88
CA GLY A 39 3.00 -4.69 -13.16
C GLY A 39 3.48 -4.78 -11.71
N GLN A 40 4.75 -4.45 -11.45
CA GLN A 40 5.27 -4.40 -10.09
C GLN A 40 4.62 -3.26 -9.26
N MET A 41 4.44 -2.07 -9.84
CA MET A 41 3.73 -0.98 -9.17
C MET A 41 2.28 -1.36 -8.86
N ALA A 42 1.57 -1.93 -9.83
CA ALA A 42 0.20 -2.39 -9.65
C ALA A 42 0.08 -3.45 -8.53
N TYR A 43 1.02 -4.38 -8.48
CA TYR A 43 1.10 -5.39 -7.42
C TYR A 43 1.38 -4.77 -6.05
N LEU A 44 2.33 -3.83 -5.93
CA LEU A 44 2.67 -3.18 -4.67
C LEU A 44 1.50 -2.39 -4.09
N VAL A 45 0.73 -1.69 -4.94
CA VAL A 45 -0.53 -1.04 -4.51
C VAL A 45 -1.56 -2.08 -4.06
N SER A 46 -1.71 -3.19 -4.79
CA SER A 46 -2.59 -4.29 -4.37
C SER A 46 -2.20 -4.85 -3.02
N LEU A 47 -0.89 -5.00 -2.77
CA LEU A 47 -0.34 -5.53 -1.53
C LEU A 47 -0.75 -4.68 -0.31
N GLN A 48 -0.84 -3.36 -0.44
CA GLN A 48 -1.31 -2.47 0.63
C GLN A 48 -2.72 -2.85 1.08
N PHE A 49 -3.64 -3.05 0.14
CA PHE A 49 -5.02 -3.43 0.45
C PHE A 49 -5.11 -4.86 1.02
N VAL A 50 -4.35 -5.81 0.44
CA VAL A 50 -4.33 -7.20 0.90
C VAL A 50 -3.79 -7.30 2.33
N VAL A 51 -2.69 -6.62 2.65
CA VAL A 51 -2.08 -6.64 3.98
C VAL A 51 -3.04 -6.05 5.00
N ALA A 52 -3.64 -4.89 4.72
CA ALA A 52 -4.61 -4.25 5.60
C ALA A 52 -5.86 -5.13 5.83
N ALA A 53 -6.39 -5.78 4.78
CA ALA A 53 -7.50 -6.72 4.91
C ALA A 53 -7.13 -7.94 5.75
N ALA A 54 -5.98 -8.56 5.49
CA ALA A 54 -5.53 -9.77 6.17
C ALA A 54 -5.33 -9.55 7.67
N VAL A 55 -4.65 -8.48 8.09
CA VAL A 55 -4.45 -8.21 9.52
C VAL A 55 -5.76 -7.86 10.23
N SER A 56 -6.69 -7.21 9.53
CA SER A 56 -8.03 -6.93 10.06
C SER A 56 -8.80 -8.22 10.33
N LEU A 57 -8.68 -9.22 9.46
CA LEU A 57 -9.28 -10.54 9.70
C LEU A 57 -8.65 -11.24 10.92
N PHE A 58 -7.33 -11.20 11.08
CA PHE A 58 -6.68 -11.76 12.27
C PHE A 58 -7.12 -11.07 13.56
N ALA A 59 -7.23 -9.73 13.55
CA ALA A 59 -7.72 -8.97 14.68
C ALA A 59 -9.20 -9.25 15.01
N GLN A 60 -10.02 -9.56 13.98
CA GLN A 60 -11.42 -9.89 14.16
C GLN A 60 -11.63 -11.29 14.75
N VAL A 61 -10.86 -12.29 14.30
CA VAL A 61 -11.05 -13.70 14.68
C VAL A 61 -10.76 -13.94 16.16
N ALA A 62 -9.73 -13.28 16.71
CA ALA A 62 -9.33 -13.53 18.08
C ALA A 62 -8.78 -12.26 18.76
N PRO A 63 -9.60 -11.23 18.96
CA PRO A 63 -9.15 -9.94 19.53
C PRO A 63 -8.61 -10.07 20.96
N GLN A 64 -9.08 -11.08 21.72
CA GLN A 64 -8.62 -11.34 23.09
C GLN A 64 -7.28 -12.11 23.13
N ILE A 65 -6.86 -12.76 22.04
CA ILE A 65 -5.61 -13.52 21.97
C ILE A 65 -4.53 -12.63 21.39
N GLY A 66 -3.83 -11.88 22.26
CA GLY A 66 -2.80 -10.94 21.86
C GLY A 66 -1.73 -11.52 20.93
N ALA A 67 -1.35 -12.80 21.11
CA ALA A 67 -0.36 -13.45 20.26
C ALA A 67 -0.78 -13.49 18.77
N ILE A 68 -2.06 -13.72 18.46
CA ILE A 68 -2.55 -13.87 17.09
C ILE A 68 -2.50 -12.52 16.35
N TRP A 69 -3.20 -11.51 16.86
CA TRP A 69 -3.26 -10.23 16.18
C TRP A 69 -1.90 -9.53 16.16
N ARG A 70 -1.12 -9.60 17.27
CA ARG A 70 0.23 -9.01 17.32
C ARG A 70 1.17 -9.61 16.28
N THR A 71 1.17 -10.93 16.10
CA THR A 71 1.97 -11.58 15.06
C THR A 71 1.54 -11.12 13.68
N GLY A 72 0.23 -11.00 13.43
CA GLY A 72 -0.31 -10.47 12.17
C GLY A 72 0.15 -9.05 11.90
N PHE A 73 0.00 -8.13 12.86
CA PHE A 73 0.43 -6.73 12.72
C PHE A 73 1.95 -6.59 12.61
N ALA A 74 2.74 -7.35 13.38
CA ALA A 74 4.20 -7.34 13.25
C ALA A 74 4.64 -7.78 11.84
N PHE A 75 4.05 -8.84 11.30
CA PHE A 75 4.31 -9.28 9.93
C PHE A 75 3.90 -8.22 8.91
N ALA A 76 2.71 -7.63 9.08
CA ALA A 76 2.21 -6.57 8.22
C ALA A 76 3.09 -5.31 8.25
N GLY A 77 3.59 -4.94 9.42
CA GLY A 77 4.53 -3.83 9.58
C GLY A 77 5.78 -4.02 8.73
N VAL A 78 6.37 -5.22 8.75
CA VAL A 78 7.56 -5.54 7.95
C VAL A 78 7.23 -5.57 6.45
N VAL A 79 6.21 -6.34 6.05
CA VAL A 79 5.84 -6.49 4.64
C VAL A 79 5.39 -5.17 4.04
N GLY A 80 4.59 -4.40 4.79
CA GLY A 80 4.11 -3.09 4.36
C GLY A 80 5.24 -2.07 4.23
N ALA A 81 6.17 -2.02 5.19
CA ALA A 81 7.34 -1.13 5.10
C ALA A 81 8.19 -1.44 3.86
N ILE A 82 8.47 -2.72 3.60
CA ILE A 82 9.21 -3.15 2.40
C ILE A 82 8.43 -2.75 1.15
N GLY A 83 7.12 -3.00 1.10
CA GLY A 83 6.25 -2.66 -0.03
C GLY A 83 6.27 -1.17 -0.34
N VAL A 84 6.13 -0.32 0.69
CA VAL A 84 6.16 1.15 0.54
C VAL A 84 7.54 1.64 0.08
N VAL A 85 8.64 1.09 0.62
CA VAL A 85 10.00 1.43 0.16
C VAL A 85 10.18 1.08 -1.31
N MET A 86 9.77 -0.13 -1.72
CA MET A 86 9.85 -0.55 -3.11
C MET A 86 9.00 0.35 -4.01
N LEU A 87 7.79 0.71 -3.59
CA LEU A 87 6.91 1.60 -4.32
C LEU A 87 7.51 3.01 -4.45
N ALA A 88 8.11 3.54 -3.39
CA ALA A 88 8.81 4.84 -3.42
C ALA A 88 10.00 4.84 -4.40
N ILE A 89 10.75 3.74 -4.47
CA ILE A 89 11.84 3.56 -5.44
C ILE A 89 11.28 3.55 -6.87
N GLN A 90 10.21 2.80 -7.11
CA GLN A 90 9.56 2.74 -8.41
C GLN A 90 9.02 4.10 -8.87
N PHE A 91 8.40 4.87 -7.98
CA PHE A 91 7.95 6.22 -8.30
C PHE A 91 9.11 7.15 -8.65
N ARG A 92 10.22 7.07 -7.92
CA ARG A 92 11.42 7.86 -8.24
C ARG A 92 12.00 7.52 -9.62
N ALA A 93 11.97 6.26 -10.00
CA ALA A 93 12.52 5.79 -11.27
C ALA A 93 11.61 6.12 -12.47
N ASN A 94 10.27 6.11 -12.27
CA ASN A 94 9.31 6.12 -13.37
C ASN A 94 8.44 7.38 -13.44
N THR A 95 8.56 8.31 -12.49
CA THR A 95 7.71 9.52 -12.43
C THR A 95 8.56 10.75 -12.18
N ASP A 96 8.26 11.85 -12.86
CA ASP A 96 8.94 13.13 -12.65
C ASP A 96 8.50 13.83 -11.34
N SER A 97 7.35 13.43 -10.80
CA SER A 97 6.85 13.95 -9.52
C SER A 97 7.69 13.43 -8.36
N LYS A 98 8.25 14.34 -7.58
CA LYS A 98 8.99 14.01 -6.34
C LYS A 98 8.09 13.91 -5.11
N VAL A 99 6.85 14.39 -5.20
CA VAL A 99 5.95 14.52 -4.03
C VAL A 99 5.57 13.15 -3.47
N MET A 100 5.10 12.22 -4.31
CA MET A 100 4.65 10.91 -3.86
C MET A 100 5.76 10.07 -3.23
N PRO A 101 6.96 9.94 -3.81
CA PRO A 101 8.07 9.26 -3.15
C PRO A 101 8.45 9.84 -1.79
N TRP A 102 8.34 11.16 -1.60
CA TRP A 102 8.59 11.79 -0.32
C TRP A 102 7.49 11.50 0.71
N ILE A 103 6.22 11.49 0.29
CA ILE A 103 5.10 11.11 1.16
C ILE A 103 5.26 9.65 1.61
N LEU A 104 5.58 8.75 0.70
CA LEU A 104 5.78 7.33 1.01
C LEU A 104 6.95 7.12 1.98
N ALA A 105 8.09 7.75 1.71
CA ALA A 105 9.26 7.61 2.57
C ALA A 105 9.09 8.30 3.93
N GLY A 106 8.46 9.48 3.96
CA GLY A 106 8.33 10.32 5.16
C GLY A 106 7.10 9.99 6.02
N LEU A 107 6.06 9.40 5.46
CA LEU A 107 4.84 9.05 6.18
C LEU A 107 4.57 7.55 6.13
N GLY A 108 4.60 6.93 4.96
CA GLY A 108 4.25 5.52 4.79
C GLY A 108 5.19 4.59 5.56
N VAL A 109 6.52 4.75 5.39
CA VAL A 109 7.49 3.91 6.11
C VAL A 109 7.38 4.07 7.63
N PRO A 110 7.35 5.29 8.21
CA PRO A 110 7.14 5.45 9.65
C PRO A 110 5.85 4.84 10.18
N LEU A 111 4.73 4.92 9.42
CA LEU A 111 3.47 4.30 9.83
C LEU A 111 3.60 2.78 9.98
N TYR A 112 4.18 2.10 9.01
CA TYR A 112 4.39 0.65 9.10
C TYR A 112 5.41 0.25 10.17
N VAL A 113 6.44 1.09 10.40
CA VAL A 113 7.38 0.90 11.51
C VAL A 113 6.64 1.04 12.84
N LEU A 114 5.73 2.01 12.98
CA LEU A 114 4.91 2.16 14.20
C LEU A 114 4.00 0.96 14.42
N VAL A 115 3.33 0.45 13.39
CA VAL A 115 2.55 -0.79 13.45
C VAL A 115 3.42 -1.94 13.98
N PHE A 116 4.62 -2.13 13.43
CA PHE A 116 5.54 -3.16 13.90
C PHE A 116 5.94 -2.98 15.38
N VAL A 117 6.27 -1.76 15.77
CA VAL A 117 6.74 -1.45 17.13
C VAL A 117 5.61 -1.63 18.16
N VAL A 118 4.40 -1.15 17.88
CA VAL A 118 3.22 -1.30 18.77
C VAL A 118 2.86 -2.79 18.92
N ALA A 119 2.89 -3.55 17.84
CA ALA A 119 2.64 -4.99 17.86
C ALA A 119 3.64 -5.75 18.76
N LEU A 120 4.93 -5.41 18.70
CA LEU A 120 5.97 -6.07 19.49
C LEU A 120 6.04 -5.57 20.94
N SER A 121 5.80 -4.29 21.15
CA SER A 121 5.99 -3.63 22.45
C SER A 121 4.73 -2.89 22.89
N PRO A 122 3.66 -3.60 23.29
CA PRO A 122 2.42 -2.95 23.73
C PRO A 122 2.65 -2.08 24.98
N ALA A 123 3.64 -2.39 25.81
CA ALA A 123 4.05 -1.57 26.96
C ALA A 123 4.51 -0.15 26.54
N LEU A 124 4.85 0.08 25.29
CA LEU A 124 5.18 1.41 24.78
C LEU A 124 3.95 2.34 24.80
N VAL A 125 2.78 1.80 24.52
CA VAL A 125 1.50 2.54 24.55
C VAL A 125 1.23 3.02 25.96
N ASP A 126 1.44 2.14 26.94
CA ASP A 126 1.28 2.46 28.38
C ASP A 126 2.33 3.49 28.83
N ALA A 127 3.59 3.34 28.41
CA ALA A 127 4.68 4.25 28.75
C ALA A 127 4.48 5.68 28.19
N LEU A 128 3.76 5.81 27.07
CA LEU A 128 3.39 7.09 26.48
C LEU A 128 2.12 7.69 27.08
N ASN A 129 1.54 7.07 28.12
CA ASN A 129 0.27 7.45 28.75
C ASN A 129 -0.89 7.57 27.74
N ILE A 130 -0.88 6.74 26.71
CA ILE A 130 -1.98 6.66 25.73
C ILE A 130 -3.10 5.84 26.38
N THR A 131 -4.30 6.42 26.47
CA THR A 131 -5.46 5.78 27.10
C THR A 131 -6.12 4.68 26.27
N LEU A 132 -5.68 4.53 25.02
CA LEU A 132 -6.18 3.51 24.09
C LEU A 132 -5.48 2.17 24.33
N ALA A 133 -6.22 1.07 24.15
CA ALA A 133 -5.60 -0.25 24.11
C ALA A 133 -4.67 -0.38 22.88
N PRO A 134 -3.58 -1.17 22.97
CA PRO A 134 -2.64 -1.34 21.84
C PRO A 134 -3.32 -1.72 20.52
N ILE A 135 -4.32 -2.58 20.54
CA ILE A 135 -5.11 -2.97 19.36
C ILE A 135 -5.94 -1.81 18.80
N GLU A 136 -6.36 -0.85 19.62
CA GLU A 136 -7.05 0.37 19.15
C GLU A 136 -6.08 1.33 18.47
N VAL A 137 -4.86 1.44 18.98
CA VAL A 137 -3.78 2.20 18.36
C VAL A 137 -3.46 1.61 16.99
N GLU A 138 -3.34 0.28 16.89
CA GLU A 138 -3.16 -0.42 15.62
C GLU A 138 -4.29 -0.12 14.63
N GLY A 139 -5.54 -0.09 15.09
CA GLY A 139 -6.69 0.26 14.27
C GLY A 139 -6.61 1.68 13.70
N LEU A 140 -6.15 2.66 14.49
CA LEU A 140 -5.93 4.03 14.03
C LEU A 140 -4.82 4.11 13.00
N LEU A 141 -3.67 3.46 13.26
CA LEU A 141 -2.55 3.40 12.31
C LEU A 141 -2.99 2.76 10.99
N LEU A 142 -3.74 1.66 11.07
CA LEU A 142 -4.27 0.97 9.91
C LEU A 142 -5.22 1.86 9.10
N THR A 143 -6.06 2.65 9.76
CA THR A 143 -6.96 3.60 9.08
C THR A 143 -6.17 4.61 8.26
N ILE A 144 -5.10 5.17 8.82
CA ILE A 144 -4.23 6.13 8.10
C ILE A 144 -3.53 5.44 6.92
N ILE A 145 -3.06 4.20 7.12
CA ILE A 145 -2.45 3.38 6.05
C ILE A 145 -3.43 3.13 4.90
N VAL A 146 -4.69 2.81 5.20
CA VAL A 146 -5.72 2.60 4.17
C VAL A 146 -5.97 3.89 3.39
N ILE A 147 -6.07 5.03 4.06
CA ILE A 147 -6.21 6.34 3.38
C ILE A 147 -5.01 6.61 2.48
N LEU A 148 -3.79 6.34 2.95
CA LEU A 148 -2.58 6.50 2.15
C LEU A 148 -2.60 5.55 0.93
N GLY A 149 -2.97 4.28 1.11
CA GLY A 149 -3.10 3.31 0.02
C GLY A 149 -4.10 3.75 -1.06
N VAL A 150 -5.21 4.39 -0.68
CA VAL A 150 -6.15 4.97 -1.66
C VAL A 150 -5.50 6.11 -2.44
N GLN A 151 -4.71 6.98 -1.77
CA GLN A 151 -3.99 8.06 -2.47
C GLN A 151 -2.92 7.51 -3.42
N GLU A 152 -2.21 6.44 -3.02
CA GLU A 152 -1.26 5.75 -3.87
C GLU A 152 -1.93 5.17 -5.12
N ALA A 153 -3.04 4.45 -4.94
CA ALA A 153 -3.81 3.86 -6.03
C ALA A 153 -4.30 4.95 -7.00
N TRP A 154 -4.86 6.03 -6.46
CA TRP A 154 -5.32 7.16 -7.26
C TRP A 154 -4.18 7.80 -8.05
N PHE A 155 -3.03 8.02 -7.41
CA PHE A 155 -1.86 8.60 -8.06
C PHE A 155 -1.35 7.73 -9.22
N VAL A 156 -1.24 6.41 -9.01
CA VAL A 156 -0.84 5.47 -10.07
C VAL A 156 -1.85 5.46 -11.21
N ALA A 157 -3.15 5.42 -10.90
CA ALA A 157 -4.21 5.41 -11.90
C ALA A 157 -4.22 6.70 -12.76
N MET A 158 -3.92 7.86 -12.16
CA MET A 158 -3.93 9.16 -12.83
C MET A 158 -2.59 9.55 -13.46
N THR A 159 -1.51 8.83 -13.18
CA THR A 159 -0.22 9.09 -13.83
C THR A 159 -0.34 8.84 -15.34
N PRO A 160 -0.02 9.86 -16.19
CA PRO A 160 -0.09 9.70 -17.63
C PRO A 160 0.78 8.53 -18.10
N ARG A 161 0.27 7.77 -19.07
CA ARG A 161 1.10 6.79 -19.79
C ARG A 161 2.30 7.55 -20.35
N ARG A 162 3.53 7.16 -19.99
CA ARG A 162 4.66 7.55 -20.84
C ARG A 162 4.36 6.94 -22.21
N ALA A 163 4.07 7.80 -23.19
CA ALA A 163 4.10 7.36 -24.56
C ALA A 163 5.47 6.69 -24.70
N VAL A 164 5.48 5.38 -24.94
CA VAL A 164 6.63 4.74 -25.56
C VAL A 164 6.78 5.56 -26.83
N GLU A 165 7.74 6.48 -26.83
CA GLU A 165 8.22 7.09 -28.06
C GLU A 165 8.59 5.89 -28.90
N ALA A 166 7.61 5.48 -29.71
CA ALA A 166 7.85 4.52 -30.74
C ALA A 166 9.03 5.12 -31.46
N THR A 167 10.18 4.48 -31.35
CA THR A 167 11.28 4.63 -32.28
C THR A 167 10.66 4.30 -33.63
N GLN A 168 9.97 5.28 -34.25
CA GLN A 168 9.53 5.16 -35.61
C GLN A 168 10.82 4.95 -36.37
N PRO A 169 10.99 3.82 -37.06
CA PRO A 169 12.11 3.63 -37.92
C PRO A 169 12.13 4.86 -38.82
N VAL A 170 13.22 5.64 -38.77
CA VAL A 170 13.40 6.77 -39.65
C VAL A 170 13.12 6.24 -41.06
N PRO A 171 12.11 6.78 -41.79
CA PRO A 171 11.82 6.31 -43.11
C PRO A 171 13.09 6.43 -43.94
N PRO A 172 13.43 5.40 -44.74
CA PRO A 172 14.64 5.46 -45.60
C PRO A 172 14.59 6.71 -46.44
N PRO A 173 15.75 7.40 -46.64
CA PRO A 173 15.79 8.59 -47.45
C PRO A 173 15.23 8.27 -48.85
N ALA A 174 14.37 9.18 -49.36
CA ALA A 174 13.80 9.04 -50.68
C ALA A 174 14.91 8.86 -51.74
N PRO A 175 14.75 7.95 -52.70
CA PRO A 175 15.74 7.79 -53.75
C PRO A 175 15.93 9.12 -54.47
N ALA A 176 17.20 9.54 -54.61
CA ALA A 176 17.57 10.72 -55.40
C ALA A 176 17.17 10.47 -56.85
N THR A 177 16.27 11.28 -57.38
CA THR A 177 15.88 11.34 -58.78
C THR A 177 16.86 12.18 -59.56
#